data_328243c3318aef8875e585f86f73006b
#
_entry.id   328243c3318aef8875e585f86f73006b
#
_cell.length_a   1.000
_cell.length_b   1.000
_cell.length_c   1.000
_cell.angle_alpha   90.00
_cell.angle_beta   90.00
_cell.angle_gamma   90.00
#
_symmetry.space_group_name_H-M   'P 1'
#
loop_
_entity.id
_entity.type
_entity.pdbx_description
1 polymer ?
#
loop_
_entity_poly.entity_id
_entity_poly.type
_entity_poly.pdbx_seq_one_letter_code
_entity_poly.pdbx_strand_id
1 'polypeptide(L)'
;VDDAGSGFRVGADALKAAYRSYDGRGEKTKLEELCARRLELPLGEAIPRIYEGGKRYIATFSFAVLEAAHAGDAIAEGILSDAASALADHLRACLRFVSARPAVAVVSGGLIENDEILERVRAALGAQKNDVQLVRPDVAPVYGALVKAARNAGVPITETFRENFKRDYRL
;
A
#
# COMPACT_ATOMS: atom_id res chain seq x y z
N VAL A 1 -16.38 -3.22 -3.24
CA VAL A 1 -15.31 -2.50 -2.58
C VAL A 1 -14.00 -3.13 -2.99
N ASP A 2 -13.09 -2.34 -3.53
CA ASP A 2 -11.84 -2.81 -4.11
C ASP A 2 -10.66 -2.45 -3.21
N ASP A 3 -10.00 -3.47 -2.64
CA ASP A 3 -8.79 -3.33 -1.83
C ASP A 3 -7.51 -3.63 -2.67
N ALA A 4 -7.61 -3.81 -4.00
CA ALA A 4 -6.50 -4.17 -4.86
C ALA A 4 -5.36 -3.14 -4.77
N GLY A 5 -4.13 -3.62 -4.68
CA GLY A 5 -2.94 -2.78 -4.51
C GLY A 5 -2.75 -2.20 -3.11
N SER A 6 -3.67 -2.43 -2.16
CA SER A 6 -3.48 -2.00 -0.78
C SER A 6 -2.50 -2.90 -0.01
N GLY A 7 -1.88 -2.35 1.05
CA GLY A 7 -1.03 -3.15 1.94
C GLY A 7 -1.77 -4.34 2.57
N PHE A 8 -3.07 -4.18 2.84
CA PHE A 8 -3.91 -5.29 3.30
C PHE A 8 -4.02 -6.40 2.25
N ARG A 9 -4.26 -6.05 0.99
CA ARG A 9 -4.38 -7.05 -0.09
C ARG A 9 -3.05 -7.76 -0.31
N VAL A 10 -1.96 -7.03 -0.38
CA VAL A 10 -0.60 -7.60 -0.51
C VAL A 10 -0.28 -8.53 0.66
N GLY A 11 -0.58 -8.11 1.89
CA GLY A 11 -0.39 -8.95 3.08
C GLY A 11 -1.27 -10.19 3.10
N ALA A 12 -2.51 -10.09 2.64
CA ALA A 12 -3.42 -11.24 2.52
C ALA A 12 -2.93 -12.24 1.47
N ASP A 13 -2.42 -11.75 0.33
CA ASP A 13 -1.86 -12.60 -0.72
C ASP A 13 -0.54 -13.26 -0.25
N ALA A 14 0.27 -12.55 0.56
CA ALA A 14 1.45 -13.14 1.22
C ALA A 14 1.07 -14.33 2.12
N LEU A 15 0.11 -14.13 3.02
CA LEU A 15 -0.38 -15.19 3.90
C LEU A 15 -0.97 -16.34 3.09
N LYS A 16 -1.77 -16.05 2.08
CA LYS A 16 -2.34 -17.08 1.18
C LYS A 16 -1.23 -17.90 0.49
N ALA A 17 -0.19 -17.25 -0.03
CA ALA A 17 0.94 -17.92 -0.64
C ALA A 17 1.71 -18.78 0.37
N ALA A 18 1.97 -18.24 1.57
CA ALA A 18 2.62 -18.95 2.66
C ALA A 18 1.88 -20.24 3.06
N TYR A 19 0.55 -20.15 3.26
CA TYR A 19 -0.26 -21.34 3.59
C TYR A 19 -0.32 -22.35 2.46
N ARG A 20 -0.43 -21.91 1.20
CA ARG A 20 -0.42 -22.81 0.04
C ARG A 20 0.91 -23.53 -0.13
N SER A 21 2.03 -22.86 0.18
CA SER A 21 3.35 -23.49 0.23
C SER A 21 3.46 -24.49 1.37
N TYR A 22 2.95 -24.14 2.56
CA TYR A 22 2.97 -24.96 3.77
C TYR A 22 2.20 -26.27 3.60
N ASP A 23 0.99 -26.20 3.05
CA ASP A 23 0.10 -27.38 2.92
C ASP A 23 0.23 -28.12 1.55
N GLY A 24 1.17 -27.69 0.70
CA GLY A 24 1.47 -28.34 -0.58
C GLY A 24 0.51 -28.05 -1.73
N ARG A 25 -0.43 -27.10 -1.57
CA ARG A 25 -1.34 -26.66 -2.64
C ARG A 25 -0.73 -25.65 -3.61
N GLY A 26 0.44 -25.13 -3.33
CA GLY A 26 1.14 -24.15 -4.14
C GLY A 26 2.62 -24.41 -4.24
N GLU A 27 3.29 -23.60 -5.04
CA GLU A 27 4.75 -23.64 -5.17
C GLU A 27 5.44 -23.22 -3.87
N LYS A 28 6.67 -23.71 -3.67
CA LYS A 28 7.48 -23.28 -2.53
C LYS A 28 7.87 -21.81 -2.66
N THR A 29 7.74 -21.09 -1.54
CA THR A 29 8.03 -19.67 -1.46
C THR A 29 8.69 -19.33 -0.11
N LYS A 30 9.56 -18.33 -0.12
CA LYS A 30 10.17 -17.77 1.10
C LYS A 30 9.14 -17.11 2.01
N LEU A 31 7.95 -16.78 1.50
CA LEU A 31 6.85 -16.24 2.29
C LEU A 31 6.40 -17.21 3.39
N GLU A 32 6.57 -18.53 3.21
CA GLU A 32 6.26 -19.53 4.26
C GLU A 32 7.04 -19.24 5.54
N GLU A 33 8.37 -19.10 5.43
CA GLU A 33 9.25 -18.81 6.57
C GLU A 33 9.05 -17.38 7.09
N LEU A 34 8.99 -16.39 6.18
CA LEU A 34 8.88 -14.98 6.53
C LEU A 34 7.57 -14.66 7.28
N CYS A 35 6.46 -15.26 6.84
CA CYS A 35 5.18 -15.11 7.51
C CYS A 35 5.17 -15.83 8.87
N ALA A 36 5.69 -17.05 8.97
CA ALA A 36 5.79 -17.77 10.25
C ALA A 36 6.64 -16.99 11.26
N ARG A 37 7.79 -16.46 10.84
CA ARG A 37 8.65 -15.61 11.68
C ARG A 37 7.91 -14.36 12.18
N ARG A 38 7.12 -13.71 11.33
CA ARG A 38 6.36 -12.50 11.69
C ARG A 38 5.16 -12.80 12.58
N LEU A 39 4.56 -13.98 12.44
CA LEU A 39 3.49 -14.47 13.31
C LEU A 39 4.02 -14.88 14.68
N GLU A 40 5.33 -15.19 14.79
CA GLU A 40 5.95 -15.79 15.98
C GLU A 40 5.28 -17.11 16.41
N LEU A 41 4.67 -17.79 15.44
CA LEU A 41 3.93 -19.03 15.59
C LEU A 41 4.09 -19.89 14.33
N PRO A 42 4.05 -21.23 14.46
CA PRO A 42 3.89 -22.10 13.30
C PRO A 42 2.61 -21.76 12.53
N LEU A 43 2.66 -21.81 11.19
CA LEU A 43 1.51 -21.45 10.36
C LEU A 43 0.25 -22.25 10.72
N GLY A 44 0.39 -23.54 11.08
CA GLY A 44 -0.74 -24.39 11.47
C GLY A 44 -1.51 -23.90 12.70
N GLU A 45 -0.88 -23.08 13.54
CA GLU A 45 -1.46 -22.59 14.81
C GLU A 45 -1.85 -21.11 14.74
N ALA A 46 -1.44 -20.40 13.68
CA ALA A 46 -1.51 -18.94 13.63
C ALA A 46 -2.84 -18.37 13.12
N ILE A 47 -3.74 -19.21 12.61
CA ILE A 47 -5.02 -18.77 12.02
C ILE A 47 -5.83 -17.88 12.97
N PRO A 48 -6.05 -18.24 14.27
CA PRO A 48 -6.80 -17.39 15.18
C PRO A 48 -6.17 -15.99 15.32
N ARG A 49 -4.84 -15.91 15.47
CA ARG A 49 -4.10 -14.65 15.62
C ARG A 49 -4.26 -13.74 14.39
N ILE A 50 -4.29 -14.32 13.18
CA ILE A 50 -4.48 -13.56 11.94
C ILE A 50 -5.87 -12.92 11.93
N TYR A 51 -6.92 -13.67 12.27
CA TYR A 51 -8.29 -13.17 12.31
C TYR A 51 -8.51 -12.13 13.41
N GLU A 52 -7.97 -12.35 14.61
CA GLU A 52 -8.03 -11.40 15.72
C GLU A 52 -7.31 -10.09 15.41
N GLY A 53 -6.18 -10.15 14.70
CA GLY A 53 -5.41 -8.97 14.30
C GLY A 53 -6.08 -8.09 13.25
N GLY A 54 -7.01 -8.63 12.49
CA GLY A 54 -7.80 -7.92 11.50
C GLY A 54 -6.98 -7.29 10.36
N LYS A 55 -7.63 -6.41 9.60
CA LYS A 55 -7.05 -5.84 8.38
C LYS A 55 -5.71 -5.14 8.60
N ARG A 56 -5.56 -4.39 9.69
CA ARG A 56 -4.32 -3.64 9.98
C ARG A 56 -3.14 -4.56 10.23
N TYR A 57 -3.38 -5.65 10.96
CA TYR A 57 -2.35 -6.66 11.23
C TYR A 57 -1.95 -7.39 9.94
N ILE A 58 -2.94 -7.83 9.15
CA ILE A 58 -2.70 -8.49 7.86
C ILE A 58 -1.87 -7.58 6.94
N ALA A 59 -2.15 -6.27 6.90
CA ALA A 59 -1.40 -5.33 6.09
C ALA A 59 0.10 -5.30 6.41
N THR A 60 0.51 -5.65 7.64
CA THR A 60 1.94 -5.68 8.01
C THR A 60 2.72 -6.79 7.30
N PHE A 61 2.06 -7.82 6.78
CA PHE A 61 2.71 -8.89 6.02
C PHE A 61 3.15 -8.45 4.61
N SER A 62 2.73 -7.28 4.15
CA SER A 62 3.24 -6.70 2.90
C SER A 62 4.77 -6.49 2.92
N PHE A 63 5.37 -6.24 4.07
CA PHE A 63 6.82 -6.15 4.21
C PHE A 63 7.52 -7.49 3.98
N ALA A 64 6.89 -8.61 4.32
CA ALA A 64 7.43 -9.93 4.01
C ALA A 64 7.49 -10.18 2.50
N VAL A 65 6.56 -9.60 1.73
CA VAL A 65 6.57 -9.73 0.27
C VAL A 65 7.78 -8.99 -0.33
N LEU A 66 8.07 -7.77 0.13
CA LEU A 66 9.25 -7.04 -0.30
C LEU A 66 10.54 -7.80 0.02
N GLU A 67 10.65 -8.32 1.25
CA GLU A 67 11.81 -9.10 1.68
C GLU A 67 11.99 -10.38 0.83
N ALA A 68 10.91 -11.11 0.56
CA ALA A 68 10.93 -12.31 -0.27
C ALA A 68 11.32 -11.98 -1.73
N ALA A 69 10.75 -10.93 -2.30
CA ALA A 69 11.06 -10.50 -3.67
C ALA A 69 12.54 -10.11 -3.81
N HIS A 70 13.10 -9.34 -2.87
CA HIS A 70 14.53 -9.02 -2.83
C HIS A 70 15.41 -10.26 -2.72
N ALA A 71 14.90 -11.32 -2.13
CA ALA A 71 15.58 -12.62 -2.07
C ALA A 71 15.35 -13.50 -3.32
N GLY A 72 14.74 -12.97 -4.38
CA GLY A 72 14.51 -13.65 -5.66
C GLY A 72 13.31 -14.60 -5.66
N ASP A 73 12.33 -14.41 -4.77
CA ASP A 73 11.11 -15.23 -4.74
C ASP A 73 10.13 -14.79 -5.83
N ALA A 74 9.86 -15.69 -6.78
CA ALA A 74 8.99 -15.40 -7.93
C ALA A 74 7.52 -15.17 -7.55
N ILE A 75 7.03 -15.83 -6.49
CA ILE A 75 5.66 -15.65 -5.99
C ILE A 75 5.50 -14.26 -5.40
N ALA A 76 6.47 -13.83 -4.59
CA ALA A 76 6.48 -12.49 -4.01
C ALA A 76 6.58 -11.40 -5.10
N GLU A 77 7.41 -11.62 -6.12
CA GLU A 77 7.55 -10.73 -7.27
C GLU A 77 6.23 -10.58 -8.04
N GLY A 78 5.52 -11.69 -8.24
CA GLY A 78 4.18 -11.69 -8.83
C GLY A 78 3.18 -10.86 -8.00
N ILE A 79 3.17 -11.02 -6.68
CA ILE A 79 2.28 -10.25 -5.78
C ILE A 79 2.56 -8.74 -5.89
N LEU A 80 3.83 -8.33 -5.93
CA LEU A 80 4.19 -6.91 -6.09
C LEU A 80 3.80 -6.36 -7.47
N SER A 81 3.97 -7.15 -8.52
CA SER A 81 3.57 -6.79 -9.89
C SER A 81 2.06 -6.59 -10.00
N ASP A 82 1.27 -7.51 -9.42
CA ASP A 82 -0.19 -7.42 -9.40
C ASP A 82 -0.67 -6.18 -8.62
N ALA A 83 -0.04 -5.91 -7.47
CA ALA A 83 -0.34 -4.73 -6.67
C ALA A 83 -0.04 -3.42 -7.43
N ALA A 84 1.10 -3.34 -8.09
CA ALA A 84 1.48 -2.18 -8.88
C ALA A 84 0.53 -1.97 -10.07
N SER A 85 0.14 -3.05 -10.75
CA SER A 85 -0.81 -3.02 -11.86
C SER A 85 -2.19 -2.53 -11.41
N ALA A 86 -2.68 -3.01 -10.28
CA ALA A 86 -3.96 -2.56 -9.72
C ALA A 86 -3.94 -1.07 -9.36
N LEU A 87 -2.86 -0.58 -8.73
CA LEU A 87 -2.71 0.84 -8.42
C LEU A 87 -2.62 1.70 -9.70
N ALA A 88 -1.94 1.22 -10.74
CA ALA A 88 -1.91 1.90 -12.03
C ALA A 88 -3.30 1.95 -12.69
N ASP A 89 -4.12 0.91 -12.54
CA ASP A 89 -5.49 0.89 -13.05
C ASP A 89 -6.39 1.90 -12.34
N HIS A 90 -6.24 2.06 -11.02
CA HIS A 90 -6.93 3.12 -10.27
C HIS A 90 -6.55 4.51 -10.81
N LEU A 91 -5.26 4.76 -11.06
CA LEU A 91 -4.80 6.02 -11.65
C LEU A 91 -5.39 6.24 -13.05
N ARG A 92 -5.38 5.23 -13.92
CA ARG A 92 -5.99 5.28 -15.25
C ARG A 92 -7.48 5.62 -15.19
N ALA A 93 -8.19 5.02 -14.24
CA ALA A 93 -9.61 5.30 -14.03
C ALA A 93 -9.83 6.78 -13.65
N CYS A 94 -9.01 7.33 -12.74
CA CYS A 94 -9.07 8.72 -12.34
C CYS A 94 -8.74 9.70 -13.47
N LEU A 95 -7.77 9.36 -14.33
CA LEU A 95 -7.36 10.19 -15.47
C LEU A 95 -8.50 10.47 -16.47
N ARG A 96 -9.54 9.64 -16.49
CA ARG A 96 -10.72 9.84 -17.34
C ARG A 96 -11.53 11.07 -16.94
N PHE A 97 -11.37 11.55 -15.71
CA PHE A 97 -12.11 12.68 -15.13
C PHE A 97 -11.25 13.94 -14.96
N VAL A 98 -9.96 13.89 -15.31
CA VAL A 98 -9.03 15.00 -15.17
C VAL A 98 -8.49 15.38 -16.56
N SER A 99 -8.69 16.63 -16.97
CA SER A 99 -8.23 17.13 -18.27
C SER A 99 -6.77 17.61 -18.25
N ALA A 100 -6.30 18.09 -17.09
CA ALA A 100 -4.91 18.57 -16.95
C ALA A 100 -3.88 17.46 -17.20
N ARG A 101 -2.79 17.79 -17.91
CA ARG A 101 -1.67 16.87 -18.12
C ARG A 101 -0.34 17.60 -17.89
N PRO A 102 0.60 17.03 -17.08
CA PRO A 102 0.35 15.84 -16.28
C PRO A 102 -0.66 16.12 -15.15
N ALA A 103 -1.51 15.12 -14.88
CA ALA A 103 -2.38 15.17 -13.70
C ALA A 103 -1.56 14.92 -12.44
N VAL A 104 -1.81 15.68 -11.38
CA VAL A 104 -1.16 15.45 -10.09
C VAL A 104 -1.96 14.40 -9.30
N ALA A 105 -1.33 13.28 -8.99
CA ALA A 105 -1.88 12.26 -8.12
C ALA A 105 -1.13 12.22 -6.79
N VAL A 106 -1.83 12.54 -5.70
CA VAL A 106 -1.28 12.43 -4.35
C VAL A 106 -1.36 10.98 -3.92
N VAL A 107 -0.21 10.39 -3.59
CA VAL A 107 -0.08 9.01 -3.13
C VAL A 107 0.23 8.97 -1.64
N SER A 108 -0.51 8.16 -0.89
CA SER A 108 -0.34 8.03 0.56
C SER A 108 -0.74 6.63 1.01
N GLY A 109 -0.06 6.10 2.02
CA GLY A 109 -0.30 4.79 2.61
C GLY A 109 0.98 3.98 2.73
N GLY A 110 1.08 3.10 3.74
CA GLY A 110 2.32 2.44 4.12
C GLY A 110 3.03 1.66 3.01
N LEU A 111 2.30 1.07 2.07
CA LEU A 111 2.92 0.36 0.95
C LEU A 111 3.53 1.33 -0.08
N ILE A 112 2.80 2.38 -0.46
CA ILE A 112 3.22 3.32 -1.52
C ILE A 112 4.30 4.32 -1.04
N GLU A 113 4.58 4.37 0.26
CA GLU A 113 5.71 5.10 0.82
C GLU A 113 7.07 4.44 0.50
N ASN A 114 7.06 3.18 0.08
CA ASN A 114 8.23 2.52 -0.45
C ASN A 114 8.49 2.99 -1.89
N ASP A 115 9.73 3.45 -2.16
CA ASP A 115 10.13 3.98 -3.47
C ASP A 115 10.05 2.91 -4.57
N GLU A 116 10.42 1.68 -4.25
CA GLU A 116 10.35 0.57 -5.19
C GLU A 116 8.91 0.33 -5.67
N ILE A 117 7.94 0.34 -4.76
CA ILE A 117 6.53 0.20 -5.13
C ILE A 117 6.08 1.35 -6.02
N LEU A 118 6.50 2.58 -5.69
CA LEU A 118 6.17 3.74 -6.50
C LEU A 118 6.73 3.63 -7.92
N GLU A 119 7.97 3.15 -8.07
CA GLU A 119 8.58 2.92 -9.39
C GLU A 119 7.89 1.79 -10.16
N ARG A 120 7.48 0.72 -9.47
CA ARG A 120 6.68 -0.35 -10.09
C ARG A 120 5.34 0.16 -10.60
N VAL A 121 4.68 1.05 -9.87
CA VAL A 121 3.43 1.70 -10.30
C VAL A 121 3.68 2.59 -11.53
N ARG A 122 4.77 3.37 -11.53
CA ARG A 122 5.16 4.16 -12.71
C ARG A 122 5.42 3.30 -13.94
N ALA A 123 6.13 2.19 -13.75
CA ALA A 123 6.37 1.23 -14.84
C ALA A 123 5.06 0.62 -15.35
N ALA A 124 4.16 0.23 -14.44
CA ALA A 124 2.86 -0.33 -14.79
C ALA A 124 1.96 0.65 -15.55
N LEU A 125 2.09 1.96 -15.37
CA LEU A 125 1.39 2.98 -16.16
C LEU A 125 1.76 2.92 -17.65
N GLY A 126 2.94 2.40 -18.01
CA GLY A 126 3.39 2.23 -19.38
C GLY A 126 3.43 3.55 -20.16
N ALA A 127 2.70 3.63 -21.28
CA ALA A 127 2.64 4.83 -22.11
C ALA A 127 2.08 6.06 -21.37
N GLN A 128 1.25 5.87 -20.35
CA GLN A 128 0.62 6.95 -19.58
C GLN A 128 1.48 7.46 -18.41
N LYS A 129 2.68 6.93 -18.21
CA LYS A 129 3.57 7.35 -17.09
C LYS A 129 3.86 8.85 -17.06
N ASN A 130 3.86 9.52 -18.21
CA ASN A 130 4.10 10.95 -18.32
C ASN A 130 2.81 11.78 -18.17
N ASP A 131 1.65 11.14 -18.16
CA ASP A 131 0.36 11.80 -17.97
C ASP A 131 0.06 12.03 -16.48
N VAL A 132 0.85 11.44 -15.59
CA VAL A 132 0.64 11.50 -14.13
C VAL A 132 1.93 11.88 -13.41
N GLN A 133 1.84 12.89 -12.58
CA GLN A 133 2.86 13.22 -11.59
C GLN A 133 2.44 12.65 -10.23
N LEU A 134 3.15 11.63 -9.76
CA LEU A 134 2.94 11.04 -8.43
C LEU A 134 3.66 11.89 -7.38
N VAL A 135 2.91 12.38 -6.40
CA VAL A 135 3.40 13.28 -5.35
C VAL A 135 3.06 12.70 -3.98
N ARG A 136 4.05 12.63 -3.09
CA ARG A 136 3.82 12.32 -1.68
C ARG A 136 3.42 13.58 -0.94
N PRO A 137 2.38 13.51 -0.06
CA PRO A 137 2.04 14.63 0.78
C PRO A 137 3.15 14.87 1.83
N ASP A 138 3.40 16.11 2.14
CA ASP A 138 4.33 16.52 3.20
C ASP A 138 3.64 16.69 4.57
N VAL A 139 2.36 16.29 4.64
CA VAL A 139 1.53 16.26 5.83
C VAL A 139 0.74 14.95 5.90
N ALA A 140 0.43 14.51 7.11
CA ALA A 140 -0.40 13.33 7.31
C ALA A 140 -1.78 13.48 6.66
N PRO A 141 -2.39 12.39 6.12
CA PRO A 141 -3.69 12.44 5.45
C PRO A 141 -4.82 13.05 6.29
N VAL A 142 -4.74 12.94 7.62
CA VAL A 142 -5.70 13.55 8.55
C VAL A 142 -5.74 15.09 8.44
N TYR A 143 -4.67 15.72 7.95
CA TYR A 143 -4.68 17.15 7.64
C TYR A 143 -5.78 17.52 6.65
N GLY A 144 -6.01 16.70 5.64
CA GLY A 144 -7.09 16.91 4.68
C GLY A 144 -8.48 16.90 5.32
N ALA A 145 -8.71 16.01 6.29
CA ALA A 145 -9.94 15.98 7.08
C ALA A 145 -10.09 17.24 7.94
N LEU A 146 -9.00 17.68 8.57
CA LEU A 146 -8.98 18.91 9.37
C LEU A 146 -9.27 20.16 8.52
N VAL A 147 -8.65 20.26 7.33
CA VAL A 147 -8.91 21.33 6.34
C VAL A 147 -10.39 21.35 5.95
N LYS A 148 -10.98 20.19 5.69
CA LYS A 148 -12.41 20.11 5.34
C LYS A 148 -13.30 20.54 6.50
N ALA A 149 -13.01 20.11 7.72
CA ALA A 149 -13.75 20.50 8.91
C ALA A 149 -13.64 22.02 9.14
N ALA A 150 -12.44 22.58 9.06
CA ALA A 150 -12.20 24.03 9.21
C ALA A 150 -12.98 24.85 8.16
N ARG A 151 -12.94 24.44 6.89
CA ARG A 151 -13.72 25.10 5.83
C ARG A 151 -15.23 25.06 6.10
N ASN A 152 -15.75 23.93 6.55
CA ASN A 152 -17.17 23.79 6.89
C ASN A 152 -17.57 24.70 8.08
N ALA A 153 -16.63 24.96 8.98
CA ALA A 153 -16.81 25.87 10.12
C ALA A 153 -16.51 27.35 9.81
N GLY A 154 -16.19 27.70 8.54
CA GLY A 154 -15.83 29.06 8.15
C GLY A 154 -14.46 29.52 8.63
N VAL A 155 -13.61 28.59 9.09
CA VAL A 155 -12.25 28.91 9.57
C VAL A 155 -11.31 29.02 8.36
N PRO A 156 -10.56 30.14 8.21
CA PRO A 156 -9.62 30.32 7.11
C PRO A 156 -8.44 29.36 7.24
N ILE A 157 -8.05 28.74 6.11
CA ILE A 157 -6.87 27.90 6.02
C ILE A 157 -5.69 28.78 5.59
N THR A 158 -4.84 29.11 6.55
CA THR A 158 -3.64 29.92 6.34
C THR A 158 -2.38 29.03 6.34
N GLU A 159 -1.24 29.58 5.91
CA GLU A 159 0.04 28.87 6.04
C GLU A 159 0.36 28.59 7.51
N THR A 160 0.06 29.53 8.42
CA THR A 160 0.21 29.32 9.87
C THR A 160 -0.63 28.14 10.38
N PHE A 161 -1.85 27.93 9.83
CA PHE A 161 -2.67 26.78 10.17
C PHE A 161 -1.95 25.45 9.80
N ARG A 162 -1.31 25.41 8.65
CA ARG A 162 -0.54 24.26 8.18
C ARG A 162 0.72 24.03 9.02
N GLU A 163 1.47 25.10 9.31
CA GLU A 163 2.68 25.04 10.13
C GLU A 163 2.39 24.57 11.56
N ASN A 164 1.31 25.05 12.17
CA ASN A 164 0.86 24.60 13.48
C ASN A 164 0.53 23.10 13.45
N PHE A 165 -0.16 22.63 12.40
CA PHE A 165 -0.43 21.21 12.27
C PHE A 165 0.87 20.39 12.18
N LYS A 166 1.84 20.80 11.35
CA LYS A 166 3.13 20.11 11.23
C LYS A 166 3.92 20.08 12.53
N ARG A 167 3.84 21.16 13.32
CA ARG A 167 4.53 21.25 14.60
C ARG A 167 3.90 20.33 15.65
N ASP A 168 2.59 20.33 15.75
CA ASP A 168 1.83 19.72 16.84
C ASP A 168 1.43 18.27 16.55
N TYR A 169 1.35 17.88 15.25
CA TYR A 169 1.07 16.54 14.80
C TYR A 169 2.36 15.85 14.36
N ARG A 170 2.96 15.09 15.27
CA ARG A 170 4.11 14.23 14.96
C ARG A 170 3.60 12.81 14.67
N LEU A 171 4.00 12.29 13.52
CA LEU A 171 3.77 10.88 13.13
C LEU A 171 4.66 9.96 13.96
#